data_f6619e9e7367d109dcefa6902cf50e8d
#
_entry.id   f6619e9e7367d109dcefa6902cf50e8d
#
_cell.length_a   1.000
_cell.length_b   1.000
_cell.length_c   1.000
_cell.angle_alpha   90.00
_cell.angle_beta   90.00
_cell.angle_gamma   90.00
#
_symmetry.space_group_name_H-M   'P 1'
#
loop_
_entity.id
_entity.type
_entity.pdbx_description
1 polymer ?
#
loop_
_entity_poly.entity_id
_entity_poly.type
_entity_poly.pdbx_seq_one_letter_code
_entity_poly.pdbx_strand_id
1 'polypeptide(L)'
;MKKEEFINMCKRMVVEYYNRYVHIIDNPTITVDNVNLIEFENSEDYIQEALLMVDIDPWLQYKVIYNPNAKNKKDQKELISYTIYT
;
A
#
# COMPACT_ATOMS: atom_id res chain seq x y z
N MET A 1 -15.46 5.41 3.51
CA MET A 1 -14.50 5.66 2.42
C MET A 1 -14.83 4.75 1.25
N LYS A 2 -14.91 5.30 0.06
CA LYS A 2 -15.18 4.51 -1.15
C LYS A 2 -13.96 3.67 -1.52
N LYS A 3 -14.20 2.52 -2.16
CA LYS A 3 -13.14 1.60 -2.60
C LYS A 3 -12.04 2.32 -3.39
N GLU A 4 -12.44 3.13 -4.36
CA GLU A 4 -11.49 3.84 -5.23
C GLU A 4 -10.63 4.84 -4.45
N GLU A 5 -11.22 5.56 -3.52
CA GLU A 5 -10.50 6.49 -2.65
C GLU A 5 -9.49 5.74 -1.77
N PHE A 6 -9.91 4.60 -1.22
CA PHE A 6 -9.05 3.75 -0.39
C PHE A 6 -7.85 3.24 -1.20
N ILE A 7 -8.11 2.72 -2.41
CA ILE A 7 -7.03 2.19 -3.25
C ILE A 7 -6.04 3.30 -3.61
N ASN A 8 -6.52 4.49 -3.97
CA ASN A 8 -5.65 5.62 -4.29
C ASN A 8 -4.82 6.05 -3.09
N MET A 9 -5.42 6.05 -1.91
CA MET A 9 -4.72 6.34 -0.67
C MET A 9 -3.61 5.31 -0.40
N CYS A 10 -3.92 4.03 -0.59
CA CYS A 10 -2.96 2.94 -0.40
C CYS A 10 -1.78 3.07 -1.37
N LYS A 11 -2.05 3.38 -2.63
CA LYS A 11 -0.99 3.60 -3.62
C LYS A 11 -0.05 4.72 -3.20
N ARG A 12 -0.60 5.83 -2.71
CA ARG A 12 0.23 6.94 -2.22
C ARG A 12 1.06 6.55 -0.99
N MET A 13 0.49 5.76 -0.08
CA MET A 13 1.23 5.25 1.07
C MET A 13 2.41 4.39 0.65
N VAL A 14 2.20 3.50 -0.31
CA VAL A 14 3.24 2.62 -0.83
C VAL A 14 4.35 3.44 -1.51
N VAL A 15 3.98 4.41 -2.32
CA VAL A 15 4.94 5.31 -2.98
C VAL A 15 5.80 6.04 -1.94
N GLU A 16 5.15 6.63 -0.94
CA GLU A 16 5.87 7.36 0.11
C GLU A 16 6.81 6.43 0.88
N TYR A 17 6.33 5.26 1.27
CA TYR A 17 7.14 4.28 2.00
C TYR A 17 8.33 3.82 1.16
N TYR A 18 8.09 3.44 -0.09
CA TYR A 18 9.14 2.98 -0.99
C TYR A 18 10.23 4.03 -1.18
N ASN A 19 9.83 5.25 -1.51
CA ASN A 19 10.78 6.32 -1.80
C ASN A 19 11.57 6.76 -0.58
N ARG A 20 11.03 6.54 0.61
CA ARG A 20 11.69 6.92 1.86
C ARG A 20 12.60 5.83 2.41
N TYR A 21 12.15 4.56 2.38
CA TYR A 21 12.83 3.47 3.10
C TYR A 21 13.40 2.38 2.22
N VAL A 22 12.86 2.18 1.03
CA VAL A 22 13.23 1.05 0.16
C VAL A 22 14.07 1.50 -1.01
N HIS A 23 13.86 2.72 -1.49
CA HIS A 23 14.61 3.29 -2.59
C HIS A 23 16.12 3.25 -2.30
N ILE A 24 16.88 2.72 -3.25
CA ILE A 24 18.33 2.70 -3.20
C ILE A 24 18.88 3.45 -4.43
N ILE A 25 20.16 3.81 -4.37
CA ILE A 25 20.79 4.66 -5.40
C ILE A 25 20.60 4.12 -6.83
N ASP A 26 20.65 2.81 -6.99
CA ASP A 26 20.52 2.16 -8.30
C ASP A 26 19.09 1.95 -8.77
N ASN A 27 18.10 2.16 -7.87
CA ASN A 27 16.69 2.04 -8.22
C ASN A 27 16.07 3.44 -8.28
N PRO A 28 15.30 3.73 -9.33
CA PRO A 28 14.62 5.02 -9.41
C PRO A 28 13.53 5.13 -8.33
N THR A 29 13.15 6.36 -8.01
CA THR A 29 11.95 6.60 -7.23
C THR A 29 10.73 6.16 -8.05
N ILE A 30 9.65 5.82 -7.37
CA ILE A 30 8.42 5.39 -8.03
C ILE A 30 7.34 6.45 -7.91
N THR A 31 6.32 6.33 -8.76
CA THR A 31 5.08 7.10 -8.69
C THR A 31 3.91 6.15 -8.51
N VAL A 32 2.71 6.68 -8.35
CA VAL A 32 1.49 5.85 -8.22
C VAL A 32 1.27 4.94 -9.42
N ASP A 33 1.78 5.30 -10.59
CA ASP A 33 1.67 4.48 -11.80
C ASP A 33 2.47 3.19 -11.73
N ASN A 34 3.46 3.12 -10.84
CA ASN A 34 4.26 1.92 -10.63
C ASN A 34 3.61 0.96 -9.61
N VAL A 35 2.50 1.36 -9.00
CA VAL A 35 1.83 0.57 -7.96
C VAL A 35 0.55 -0.02 -8.55
N ASN A 36 0.46 -1.34 -8.53
CA ASN A 36 -0.65 -2.08 -9.09
C ASN A 36 -1.47 -2.75 -7.98
N LEU A 37 -2.79 -2.71 -8.10
CA LEU A 37 -3.68 -3.44 -7.20
C LEU A 37 -3.71 -4.90 -7.63
N ILE A 38 -3.30 -5.81 -6.72
CA ILE A 38 -3.40 -7.25 -6.95
C ILE A 38 -4.73 -7.77 -6.44
N GLU A 39 -5.09 -7.38 -5.22
CA GLU A 39 -6.27 -7.91 -4.56
C GLU A 39 -6.87 -6.84 -3.65
N PHE A 40 -8.19 -6.90 -3.49
CA PHE A 40 -8.91 -6.05 -2.57
C PHE A 40 -9.93 -6.89 -1.82
N GLU A 41 -9.95 -6.74 -0.50
CA GLU A 41 -10.94 -7.39 0.36
C GLU A 41 -11.65 -6.34 1.21
N ASN A 42 -12.95 -6.56 1.40
CA ASN A 42 -13.77 -5.75 2.28
C ASN A 42 -14.43 -6.70 3.27
N SER A 43 -13.94 -6.73 4.51
CA SER A 43 -14.45 -7.62 5.53
C SER A 43 -15.77 -7.13 6.12
N GLU A 44 -16.50 -8.04 6.78
CA GLU A 44 -17.77 -7.73 7.44
C GLU A 44 -17.63 -6.70 8.56
N ASP A 45 -16.45 -6.55 9.12
CA ASP A 45 -16.15 -5.58 10.18
C ASP A 45 -15.75 -4.20 9.62
N TYR A 46 -16.04 -3.95 8.38
CA TYR A 46 -15.73 -2.69 7.67
C TYR A 46 -14.22 -2.44 7.52
N ILE A 47 -13.40 -3.44 7.76
CA ILE A 47 -11.97 -3.37 7.50
C ILE A 47 -11.74 -3.60 6.01
N GLN A 48 -11.07 -2.67 5.37
CA GLN A 48 -10.71 -2.79 3.97
C GLN A 48 -9.23 -3.13 3.85
N GLU A 49 -8.93 -4.12 3.02
CA GLU A 49 -7.55 -4.56 2.78
C GLU A 49 -7.23 -4.48 1.30
N ALA A 50 -6.04 -4.01 0.99
CA ALA A 50 -5.54 -4.00 -0.38
C ALA A 50 -4.17 -4.67 -0.43
N LEU A 51 -3.99 -5.55 -1.39
CA LEU A 51 -2.69 -6.12 -1.72
C LEU A 51 -2.18 -5.41 -2.98
N LEU A 52 -1.07 -4.70 -2.83
CA LEU A 52 -0.50 -3.87 -3.87
C LEU A 52 0.89 -4.41 -4.25
N MET A 53 1.26 -4.21 -5.50
CA MET A 53 2.57 -4.60 -6.00
C MET A 53 3.27 -3.40 -6.65
N VAL A 54 4.53 -3.21 -6.30
CA VAL A 54 5.41 -2.30 -7.02
C VAL A 54 6.16 -3.09 -8.06
N ASP A 55 5.92 -2.75 -9.32
CA ASP A 55 6.45 -3.50 -10.48
C ASP A 55 7.78 -2.91 -10.95
N ILE A 56 8.80 -3.13 -10.15
CA ILE A 56 10.19 -2.79 -10.48
C ILE A 56 11.07 -3.96 -10.02
N ASP A 57 12.35 -3.94 -10.35
CA ASP A 57 13.28 -5.02 -9.98
C ASP A 57 14.16 -4.57 -8.78
N PRO A 58 14.10 -5.22 -7.59
CA PRO A 58 13.15 -6.29 -7.25
C PRO A 58 11.74 -5.74 -7.03
N TRP A 59 10.73 -6.51 -7.38
CA TRP A 59 9.36 -6.10 -7.14
C TRP A 59 8.93 -6.45 -5.71
N LEU A 60 8.02 -5.63 -5.19
CA LEU A 60 7.57 -5.71 -3.81
C LEU A 60 6.06 -5.84 -3.76
N GLN A 61 5.58 -6.63 -2.78
CA GLN A 61 4.17 -6.68 -2.43
C GLN A 61 3.94 -6.00 -1.09
N TYR A 62 2.87 -5.22 -1.01
CA TYR A 62 2.47 -4.48 0.18
C TYR A 62 1.03 -4.82 0.54
N LYS A 63 0.81 -5.10 1.81
CA LYS A 63 -0.54 -5.26 2.36
C LYS A 63 -0.88 -4.03 3.17
N VAL A 64 -1.96 -3.34 2.80
CA VAL A 64 -2.43 -2.14 3.46
C VAL A 64 -3.83 -2.38 4.01
N ILE A 65 -4.05 -1.99 5.26
CA ILE A 65 -5.33 -2.16 5.93
C ILE A 65 -5.89 -0.80 6.35
N TYR A 66 -7.19 -0.63 6.16
CA TYR A 66 -7.95 0.49 6.67
C TYR A 66 -8.88 0.01 7.77
N ASN A 67 -8.73 0.59 8.96
CA ASN A 67 -9.57 0.28 10.10
C ASN A 67 -10.36 1.54 10.51
N PRO A 68 -11.65 1.65 10.13
CA PRO A 68 -12.44 2.82 10.45
C PRO A 68 -12.74 2.97 11.94
N ASN A 69 -12.59 1.89 12.71
CA ASN A 69 -12.88 1.89 14.14
C ASN A 69 -11.70 2.29 15.01
N ALA A 70 -10.54 2.55 14.41
CA ALA A 70 -9.37 3.01 15.16
C ALA A 70 -9.60 4.41 15.73
N LYS A 71 -9.09 4.65 16.93
CA LYS A 71 -9.30 5.89 17.67
C LYS A 71 -8.64 7.11 17.03
N ASN A 72 -7.56 6.90 16.30
CA ASN A 72 -6.79 7.95 15.64
C ASN A 72 -6.90 7.80 14.13
N LYS A 73 -6.92 8.90 13.40
CA LYS A 73 -6.82 8.87 11.94
C LYS A 73 -5.52 8.20 11.47
N LYS A 74 -4.45 8.35 12.24
CA LYS A 74 -3.15 7.76 11.93
C LYS A 74 -3.20 6.22 11.99
N ASP A 75 -3.92 5.68 12.98
CA ASP A 75 -4.04 4.23 13.18
C ASP A 75 -5.11 3.61 12.28
N GLN A 76 -5.89 4.41 11.59
CA GLN A 76 -6.89 3.92 10.64
C GLN A 76 -6.28 3.34 9.38
N LYS A 77 -5.03 3.67 9.10
CA LYS A 77 -4.33 3.28 7.88
C LYS A 77 -2.99 2.67 8.25
N GLU A 78 -2.77 1.42 7.91
CA GLU A 78 -1.51 0.76 8.21
C GLU A 78 -0.94 0.02 7.03
N LEU A 79 0.37 0.20 6.83
CA LEU A 79 1.15 -0.69 5.98
C LEU A 79 1.59 -1.86 6.87
N ILE A 80 0.91 -2.99 6.76
CA ILE A 80 1.10 -4.11 7.69
C ILE A 80 2.30 -4.96 7.33
N SER A 81 2.52 -5.19 6.06
CA SER A 81 3.64 -6.04 5.64
C SER A 81 4.06 -5.72 4.22
N TYR A 82 5.31 -6.03 3.93
CA TYR A 82 5.79 -6.07 2.55
C TYR A 82 6.69 -7.28 2.38
N THR A 83 6.73 -7.80 1.16
CA THR A 83 7.58 -8.93 0.79
C THR A 83 8.33 -8.59 -0.49
N ILE A 84 9.63 -8.84 -0.48
CA ILE A 84 10.50 -8.62 -1.64
C ILE A 84 10.57 -9.92 -2.45
N TYR A 85 10.37 -9.82 -3.76
CA TYR A 85 10.52 -10.94 -4.69
C TYR A 85 11.64 -10.62 -5.68
N THR A 86 12.60 -11.46 -5.71
CA THR A 86 13.74 -11.32 -6.60
C THR A 86 13.71 -12.36 -7.71
#